data_d80b0da5c1988c890bffefa508d8207c
#
_entry.id   d80b0da5c1988c890bffefa508d8207c
#
_cell.length_a   1.000
_cell.length_b   1.000
_cell.length_c   1.000
_cell.angle_alpha   90.00
_cell.angle_beta   90.00
_cell.angle_gamma   90.00
#
_symmetry.space_group_name_H-M   'P 1'
#
loop_
_entity.id
_entity.type
_entity.pdbx_description
1 polymer ?
#
loop_
_entity_poly.entity_id
_entity_poly.type
_entity_poly.pdbx_seq_one_letter_code
_entity_poly.pdbx_strand_id
1 'polypeptide(L)'
;MKTIQLHKTTLILIAILLFYTFMGILLPLMHDDLQWFSNYNTDILKVGFASLNGRYIGNIFEIIAVHVSWLRWLSYGLISMGIIWMIMHITRCKAWTSYYLLAFSLMLILPSAIYADTYGWFAGFYNYATSTLISLFIIYYCINAIIYKEKQPVSVTVLFYVLSFFGQL
;
A
#
# COMPACT_ATOMS: atom_id res chain seq x y z
N MET A 1 -5.00 13.79 28.70
CA MET A 1 -5.29 14.22 27.30
C MET A 1 -4.56 13.41 26.23
N LYS A 2 -3.23 13.18 26.29
CA LYS A 2 -2.49 12.39 25.28
C LYS A 2 -3.04 10.96 25.08
N THR A 3 -3.37 10.25 26.15
CA THR A 3 -3.87 8.86 26.09
C THR A 3 -5.21 8.73 25.36
N ILE A 4 -6.14 9.66 25.63
CA ILE A 4 -7.47 9.68 24.98
C ILE A 4 -7.33 9.95 23.48
N GLN A 5 -6.40 10.82 23.09
CA GLN A 5 -6.16 11.17 21.70
C GLN A 5 -5.50 10.02 20.93
N LEU A 6 -4.59 9.28 21.58
CA LEU A 6 -3.99 8.08 21.01
C LEU A 6 -5.04 7.00 20.73
N HIS A 7 -5.97 6.76 21.65
CA HIS A 7 -7.07 5.82 21.45
C HIS A 7 -7.98 6.21 20.28
N LYS A 8 -8.31 7.49 20.13
CA LYS A 8 -9.14 7.97 19.00
C LYS A 8 -8.44 7.76 17.66
N THR A 9 -7.16 8.05 17.57
CA THR A 9 -6.37 7.84 16.33
C THR A 9 -6.31 6.36 15.96
N THR A 10 -6.07 5.48 16.95
CA THR A 10 -6.05 4.03 16.72
C THR A 10 -7.40 3.53 16.24
N LEU A 11 -8.50 3.98 16.83
CA LEU A 11 -9.85 3.60 16.39
C LEU A 11 -10.13 4.03 14.93
N ILE A 12 -9.69 5.23 14.53
CA ILE A 12 -9.85 5.67 13.15
C ILE A 12 -9.01 4.84 12.18
N LEU A 13 -7.76 4.53 12.52
CA LEU A 13 -6.93 3.66 11.68
C LEU A 13 -7.55 2.27 11.53
N ILE A 14 -8.10 1.70 12.60
CA ILE A 14 -8.83 0.43 12.55
C ILE A 14 -10.07 0.57 11.66
N ALA A 15 -10.83 1.64 11.77
CA ALA A 15 -12.00 1.87 10.93
C ALA A 15 -11.62 1.99 9.44
N ILE A 16 -10.54 2.69 9.11
CA ILE A 16 -10.00 2.81 7.75
C ILE A 16 -9.55 1.43 7.23
N LEU A 17 -8.82 0.67 8.05
CA LEU A 17 -8.41 -0.69 7.73
C LEU A 17 -9.62 -1.56 7.39
N LEU A 18 -10.62 -1.57 8.26
CA LEU A 18 -11.84 -2.38 8.07
C LEU A 18 -12.62 -1.93 6.83
N PHE A 19 -12.72 -0.63 6.58
CA PHE A 19 -13.39 -0.09 5.39
C PHE A 19 -12.73 -0.60 4.11
N TYR A 20 -11.41 -0.44 3.96
CA TYR A 20 -10.73 -0.90 2.75
C TYR A 20 -10.67 -2.43 2.65
N THR A 21 -10.53 -3.14 3.78
CA THR A 21 -10.64 -4.61 3.78
C THR A 21 -12.02 -5.05 3.28
N PHE A 22 -13.08 -4.39 3.73
CA PHE A 22 -14.43 -4.65 3.27
C PHE A 22 -14.62 -4.33 1.78
N MET A 23 -14.08 -3.21 1.30
CA MET A 23 -14.05 -2.89 -0.13
C MET A 23 -13.32 -3.97 -0.93
N GLY A 24 -12.18 -4.46 -0.43
CA GLY A 24 -11.45 -5.57 -1.06
C GLY A 24 -12.24 -6.89 -1.11
N ILE A 25 -13.12 -7.15 -0.13
CA ILE A 25 -14.03 -8.32 -0.18
C ILE A 25 -15.07 -8.17 -1.29
N LEU A 26 -15.59 -6.96 -1.49
CA LEU A 26 -16.60 -6.69 -2.51
C LEU A 26 -16.03 -6.62 -3.92
N LEU A 27 -14.73 -6.42 -4.06
CA LEU A 27 -14.08 -6.29 -5.37
C LEU A 27 -13.89 -7.68 -6.00
N PRO A 28 -14.49 -7.95 -7.17
CA PRO A 28 -14.26 -9.20 -7.90
C PRO A 28 -12.87 -9.20 -8.56
N LEU A 29 -12.39 -10.39 -8.93
CA LEU A 29 -11.23 -10.50 -9.82
C LEU A 29 -11.63 -10.05 -11.23
N MET A 30 -10.84 -9.13 -11.81
CA MET A 30 -11.13 -8.54 -13.12
C MET A 30 -9.84 -8.36 -13.94
N HIS A 31 -10.00 -8.19 -15.24
CA HIS A 31 -8.88 -7.87 -16.15
C HIS A 31 -7.70 -8.84 -15.97
N ASP A 32 -6.52 -8.30 -15.69
CA ASP A 32 -5.29 -9.06 -15.51
C ASP A 32 -5.33 -10.00 -14.28
N ASP A 33 -6.17 -9.70 -13.27
CA ASP A 33 -6.36 -10.61 -12.12
C ASP A 33 -6.77 -12.00 -12.56
N LEU A 34 -7.64 -12.11 -13.59
CA LEU A 34 -8.08 -13.39 -14.14
C LEU A 34 -6.97 -14.11 -14.89
N GLN A 35 -6.09 -13.35 -15.53
CA GLN A 35 -4.90 -13.89 -16.20
C GLN A 35 -3.93 -14.48 -15.17
N TRP A 36 -3.66 -13.73 -14.09
CA TRP A 36 -2.83 -14.19 -12.98
C TRP A 36 -3.45 -15.36 -12.20
N PHE A 37 -4.77 -15.47 -12.16
CA PHE A 37 -5.48 -16.61 -11.57
C PHE A 37 -5.38 -17.89 -12.42
N SER A 38 -5.15 -17.75 -13.72
CA SER A 38 -5.00 -18.87 -14.66
C SER A 38 -3.62 -19.52 -14.58
N ASN A 39 -3.37 -20.53 -15.43
CA ASN A 39 -2.05 -21.20 -15.53
C ASN A 39 -0.91 -20.29 -16.01
N TYR A 40 -1.23 -19.10 -16.52
CA TYR A 40 -0.22 -18.12 -16.96
C TYR A 40 0.81 -17.76 -15.87
N ASN A 41 0.40 -17.67 -14.61
CA ASN A 41 1.28 -17.41 -13.48
C ASN A 41 2.35 -18.50 -13.29
N THR A 42 1.99 -19.77 -13.46
CA THR A 42 2.92 -20.91 -13.32
C THR A 42 3.94 -20.93 -14.45
N ASP A 43 3.55 -20.55 -15.63
CA ASP A 43 4.45 -20.44 -16.78
C ASP A 43 5.44 -19.27 -16.64
N ILE A 44 4.98 -18.13 -16.11
CA ILE A 44 5.86 -17.01 -15.76
C ILE A 44 6.90 -17.39 -14.71
N LEU A 45 6.52 -18.09 -13.66
CA LEU A 45 7.46 -18.55 -12.65
C LEU A 45 8.52 -19.51 -13.23
N LYS A 46 8.15 -20.36 -14.20
CA LYS A 46 9.09 -21.26 -14.90
C LYS A 46 10.12 -20.51 -15.71
N VAL A 47 9.75 -19.41 -16.35
CA VAL A 47 10.67 -18.59 -17.15
C VAL A 47 11.40 -17.51 -16.36
N GLY A 48 11.23 -17.49 -15.02
CA GLY A 48 11.95 -16.58 -14.14
C GLY A 48 11.64 -15.10 -14.37
N PHE A 49 10.40 -14.77 -14.75
CA PHE A 49 9.96 -13.40 -15.07
C PHE A 49 10.69 -12.75 -16.26
N ALA A 50 11.44 -13.51 -17.06
CA ALA A 50 12.29 -12.98 -18.13
C ALA A 50 11.55 -12.20 -19.23
N SER A 51 10.23 -12.37 -19.36
CA SER A 51 9.39 -11.70 -20.36
C SER A 51 8.55 -10.56 -19.78
N LEU A 52 8.69 -10.23 -18.49
CA LEU A 52 7.83 -9.30 -17.81
C LEU A 52 8.37 -7.87 -17.79
N ASN A 53 7.45 -6.98 -17.52
CA ASN A 53 7.56 -5.52 -17.55
C ASN A 53 8.43 -4.89 -16.44
N GLY A 54 9.26 -5.66 -15.73
CA GLY A 54 10.10 -5.17 -14.63
C GLY A 54 9.39 -4.95 -13.30
N ARG A 55 8.11 -5.29 -13.18
CA ARG A 55 7.31 -5.10 -11.93
C ARG A 55 7.33 -6.35 -11.05
N TYR A 56 8.49 -6.86 -10.74
CA TYR A 56 8.66 -8.17 -10.08
C TYR A 56 7.92 -8.28 -8.74
N ILE A 57 8.03 -7.26 -7.87
CA ILE A 57 7.39 -7.28 -6.55
C ILE A 57 5.86 -7.22 -6.70
N GLY A 58 5.33 -6.34 -7.56
CA GLY A 58 3.91 -6.25 -7.84
C GLY A 58 3.36 -7.59 -8.34
N ASN A 59 4.04 -8.19 -9.31
CA ASN A 59 3.65 -9.48 -9.89
C ASN A 59 3.67 -10.63 -8.87
N ILE A 60 4.64 -10.68 -7.96
CA ILE A 60 4.68 -11.69 -6.88
C ILE A 60 3.49 -11.50 -5.92
N PHE A 61 3.23 -10.26 -5.50
CA PHE A 61 2.05 -9.96 -4.67
C PHE A 61 0.76 -10.37 -5.35
N GLU A 62 0.64 -10.10 -6.63
CA GLU A 62 -0.53 -10.41 -7.43
C GLU A 62 -0.75 -11.92 -7.54
N ILE A 63 0.29 -12.70 -7.90
CA ILE A 63 0.22 -14.17 -7.97
C ILE A 63 -0.27 -14.74 -6.63
N ILE A 64 0.26 -14.26 -5.52
CA ILE A 64 -0.14 -14.75 -4.19
C ILE A 64 -1.57 -14.32 -3.88
N ALA A 65 -1.91 -13.06 -4.12
CA ALA A 65 -3.18 -12.47 -3.72
C ALA A 65 -4.37 -13.02 -4.49
N VAL A 66 -4.23 -13.31 -5.80
CA VAL A 66 -5.33 -13.88 -6.57
C VAL A 66 -5.72 -15.27 -6.08
N HIS A 67 -4.78 -16.04 -5.52
CA HIS A 67 -5.02 -17.39 -5.01
C HIS A 67 -5.41 -17.44 -3.52
N VAL A 68 -5.04 -16.40 -2.74
CA VAL A 68 -5.25 -16.36 -1.29
C VAL A 68 -6.17 -15.20 -0.92
N SER A 69 -7.49 -15.44 -0.97
CA SER A 69 -8.50 -14.38 -0.82
C SER A 69 -8.37 -13.56 0.46
N TRP A 70 -8.15 -14.19 1.62
CA TRP A 70 -8.02 -13.46 2.88
C TRP A 70 -6.80 -12.54 2.90
N LEU A 71 -5.68 -12.96 2.28
CA LEU A 71 -4.47 -12.14 2.17
C LEU A 71 -4.72 -10.95 1.24
N ARG A 72 -5.41 -11.18 0.12
CA ARG A 72 -5.83 -10.15 -0.82
C ARG A 72 -6.65 -9.06 -0.13
N TRP A 73 -7.67 -9.44 0.62
CA TRP A 73 -8.54 -8.50 1.31
C TRP A 73 -7.81 -7.73 2.42
N LEU A 74 -7.02 -8.43 3.22
CA LEU A 74 -6.27 -7.83 4.32
C LEU A 74 -5.18 -6.88 3.80
N SER A 75 -4.43 -7.27 2.77
CA SER A 75 -3.39 -6.42 2.18
C SER A 75 -3.98 -5.17 1.53
N TYR A 76 -5.15 -5.27 0.90
CA TYR A 76 -5.86 -4.12 0.36
C TYR A 76 -6.18 -3.09 1.47
N GLY A 77 -6.62 -3.55 2.62
CA GLY A 77 -6.83 -2.70 3.79
C GLY A 77 -5.53 -2.13 4.38
N LEU A 78 -4.52 -2.99 4.56
CA LEU A 78 -3.25 -2.60 5.19
C LEU A 78 -2.46 -1.59 4.35
N ILE A 79 -2.38 -1.78 3.04
CA ILE A 79 -1.67 -0.87 2.13
C ILE A 79 -2.38 0.48 2.09
N SER A 80 -3.72 0.50 1.96
CA SER A 80 -4.51 1.73 1.94
C SER A 80 -4.41 2.51 3.25
N MET A 81 -4.53 1.83 4.39
CA MET A 81 -4.30 2.43 5.71
C MET A 81 -2.86 2.92 5.84
N GLY A 82 -1.89 2.16 5.35
CA GLY A 82 -0.47 2.50 5.36
C GLY A 82 -0.16 3.79 4.61
N ILE A 83 -0.77 4.00 3.45
CA ILE A 83 -0.65 5.26 2.68
C ILE A 83 -1.10 6.45 3.53
N ILE A 84 -2.30 6.37 4.12
CA ILE A 84 -2.83 7.43 4.98
C ILE A 84 -1.93 7.66 6.19
N TRP A 85 -1.48 6.57 6.82
CA TRP A 85 -0.57 6.63 7.97
C TRP A 85 0.76 7.30 7.61
N MET A 86 1.36 6.97 6.45
CA MET A 86 2.61 7.57 5.98
C MET A 86 2.44 9.06 5.66
N ILE A 87 1.35 9.46 5.00
CA ILE A 87 1.05 10.87 4.73
C ILE A 87 1.04 11.67 6.04
N MET A 88 0.38 11.14 7.08
CA MET A 88 0.31 11.80 8.38
C MET A 88 1.68 11.91 9.08
N HIS A 89 2.56 10.92 8.88
CA HIS A 89 3.91 10.95 9.45
C HIS A 89 4.84 11.91 8.70
N ILE A 90 4.75 11.95 7.37
CA ILE A 90 5.52 12.87 6.52
C ILE A 90 5.15 14.33 6.84
N THR A 91 3.86 14.62 6.95
CA THR A 91 3.37 15.97 7.25
C THR A 91 3.58 16.39 8.70
N ARG A 92 4.03 15.46 9.56
CA ARG A 92 4.18 15.69 11.01
C ARG A 92 2.94 16.30 11.67
N CYS A 93 1.79 16.12 11.08
CA CYS A 93 0.51 16.51 11.66
C CYS A 93 0.25 15.66 12.89
N LYS A 94 0.72 16.15 14.05
CA LYS A 94 0.61 15.45 15.32
C LYS A 94 -0.86 15.18 15.64
N ALA A 95 -1.25 13.90 15.53
CA ALA A 95 -2.36 13.26 16.27
C ALA A 95 -3.71 13.98 16.29
N TRP A 96 -4.04 14.79 15.30
CA TRP A 96 -5.37 15.33 15.20
C TRP A 96 -6.21 14.37 14.37
N THR A 97 -7.09 13.69 15.05
CA THR A 97 -8.08 12.75 14.50
C THR A 97 -8.71 13.26 13.19
N SER A 98 -8.99 14.56 13.12
CA SER A 98 -9.54 15.24 11.95
C SER A 98 -8.67 15.16 10.69
N TYR A 99 -7.35 15.15 10.83
CA TYR A 99 -6.46 15.07 9.67
C TYR A 99 -6.42 13.66 9.05
N TYR A 100 -6.55 12.61 9.87
CA TYR A 100 -6.70 11.24 9.36
C TYR A 100 -8.00 11.10 8.57
N LEU A 101 -9.10 11.68 9.07
CA LEU A 101 -10.37 11.71 8.36
C LEU A 101 -10.27 12.53 7.07
N LEU A 102 -9.58 13.67 7.10
CA LEU A 102 -9.35 14.47 5.91
C LEU A 102 -8.54 13.70 4.87
N ALA A 103 -7.42 13.08 5.24
CA ALA A 103 -6.61 12.28 4.33
C ALA A 103 -7.42 11.10 3.75
N PHE A 104 -8.22 10.43 4.57
CA PHE A 104 -9.13 9.38 4.14
C PHE A 104 -10.16 9.91 3.13
N SER A 105 -10.81 11.04 3.43
CA SER A 105 -11.79 11.66 2.53
C SER A 105 -11.16 12.07 1.20
N LEU A 106 -9.93 12.61 1.21
CA LEU A 106 -9.20 12.96 -0.01
C LEU A 106 -8.92 11.73 -0.89
N MET A 107 -8.63 10.58 -0.29
CA MET A 107 -8.49 9.34 -1.06
C MET A 107 -9.81 8.86 -1.68
N LEU A 108 -10.95 9.10 -1.01
CA LEU A 108 -12.26 8.70 -1.55
C LEU A 108 -12.74 9.60 -2.69
N ILE A 109 -12.27 10.84 -2.78
CA ILE A 109 -12.64 11.78 -3.84
C ILE A 109 -11.65 11.83 -5.00
N LEU A 110 -10.75 10.85 -5.10
CA LEU A 110 -9.91 10.71 -6.28
C LEU A 110 -10.78 10.66 -7.55
N PRO A 111 -10.31 11.25 -8.67
CA PRO A 111 -11.03 11.16 -9.94
C PRO A 111 -11.35 9.68 -10.27
N SER A 112 -12.57 9.43 -10.74
CA SER A 112 -13.08 8.08 -10.96
C SER A 112 -12.17 7.23 -11.88
N ALA A 113 -11.56 7.84 -12.89
CA ALA A 113 -10.61 7.16 -13.76
C ALA A 113 -9.37 6.68 -12.99
N ILE A 114 -8.76 7.55 -12.17
CA ILE A 114 -7.59 7.19 -11.35
C ILE A 114 -7.98 6.12 -10.33
N TYR A 115 -9.15 6.27 -9.70
CA TYR A 115 -9.63 5.29 -8.73
C TYR A 115 -9.88 3.93 -9.38
N ALA A 116 -10.48 3.90 -10.56
CA ALA A 116 -10.73 2.67 -11.31
C ALA A 116 -9.41 1.95 -11.67
N ASP A 117 -8.41 2.69 -12.15
CA ASP A 117 -7.13 2.10 -12.56
C ASP A 117 -6.26 1.64 -11.38
N THR A 118 -6.42 2.25 -10.20
CA THR A 118 -5.59 1.95 -9.02
C THR A 118 -6.30 1.08 -7.99
N TYR A 119 -7.56 1.35 -7.69
CA TYR A 119 -8.36 0.70 -6.65
C TYR A 119 -9.47 -0.20 -7.21
N GLY A 120 -9.76 -0.14 -8.50
CA GLY A 120 -10.86 -0.88 -9.13
C GLY A 120 -10.54 -2.35 -9.41
N TRP A 121 -9.28 -2.79 -9.34
CA TRP A 121 -8.82 -4.16 -9.60
C TRP A 121 -7.50 -4.44 -8.88
N PHE A 122 -7.21 -5.70 -8.57
CA PHE A 122 -6.09 -6.04 -7.67
C PHE A 122 -4.73 -5.85 -8.32
N ALA A 123 -4.55 -6.18 -9.60
CA ALA A 123 -3.28 -5.96 -10.29
C ALA A 123 -2.91 -4.48 -10.35
N GLY A 124 -3.86 -3.60 -10.66
CA GLY A 124 -3.66 -2.16 -10.57
C GLY A 124 -3.33 -1.72 -9.15
N PHE A 125 -4.04 -2.22 -8.16
CA PHE A 125 -3.80 -1.91 -6.76
C PHE A 125 -2.39 -2.30 -6.31
N TYR A 126 -1.93 -3.52 -6.59
CA TYR A 126 -0.60 -3.97 -6.19
C TYR A 126 0.51 -3.24 -6.93
N ASN A 127 0.28 -2.85 -8.18
CA ASN A 127 1.26 -2.08 -8.92
C ASN A 127 1.33 -0.62 -8.47
N TYR A 128 0.20 0.06 -8.30
CA TYR A 128 0.17 1.50 -8.05
C TYR A 128 0.09 1.88 -6.57
N ALA A 129 -0.81 1.28 -5.80
CA ALA A 129 -0.96 1.63 -4.39
C ALA A 129 0.24 1.15 -3.56
N THR A 130 0.78 -0.05 -3.85
CA THR A 130 1.99 -0.54 -3.18
C THR A 130 3.21 0.31 -3.52
N SER A 131 3.40 0.68 -4.79
CA SER A 131 4.48 1.57 -5.22
C SER A 131 4.36 2.95 -4.56
N THR A 132 3.14 3.47 -4.42
CA THR A 132 2.88 4.72 -3.70
C THR A 132 3.27 4.60 -2.23
N LEU A 133 2.91 3.52 -1.54
CA LEU A 133 3.31 3.28 -0.15
C LEU A 133 4.83 3.21 0.01
N ILE A 134 5.51 2.49 -0.88
CA ILE A 134 6.98 2.40 -0.89
C ILE A 134 7.61 3.78 -1.10
N SER A 135 7.12 4.54 -2.08
CA SER A 135 7.59 5.89 -2.37
C SER A 135 7.42 6.84 -1.18
N LEU A 136 6.27 6.79 -0.52
CA LEU A 136 6.00 7.57 0.69
C LEU A 136 6.95 7.17 1.83
N PHE A 137 7.24 5.88 1.99
CA PHE A 137 8.21 5.42 2.99
C PHE A 137 9.63 5.94 2.70
N ILE A 138 10.07 5.92 1.45
CA ILE A 138 11.37 6.47 1.03
C ILE A 138 11.42 7.98 1.31
N ILE A 139 10.38 8.72 0.95
CA ILE A 139 10.27 10.16 1.23
C ILE A 139 10.33 10.42 2.75
N TYR A 140 9.58 9.66 3.53
CA TYR A 140 9.60 9.75 5.00
C TYR A 140 11.00 9.55 5.57
N TYR A 141 11.70 8.50 5.11
CA TYR A 141 13.08 8.23 5.55
C TYR A 141 14.02 9.38 5.21
N CYS A 142 13.99 9.84 3.95
CA CYS A 142 14.85 10.94 3.49
C CYS A 142 14.59 12.24 4.26
N ILE A 143 13.34 12.60 4.51
CA ILE A 143 12.98 13.79 5.27
C ILE A 143 13.54 13.69 6.69
N ASN A 144 13.35 12.55 7.37
CA ASN A 144 13.85 12.41 8.75
C ASN A 144 15.39 12.35 8.83
N ALA A 145 16.04 11.62 7.93
CA ALA A 145 17.48 11.45 7.94
C ALA A 145 18.22 12.73 7.46
N ILE A 146 17.75 13.38 6.41
CA ILE A 146 18.48 14.49 5.75
C ILE A 146 18.05 15.83 6.31
N ILE A 147 16.74 16.11 6.38
CA ILE A 147 16.23 17.43 6.77
C ILE A 147 16.27 17.58 8.29
N TYR A 148 15.77 16.58 9.02
CA TYR A 148 15.69 16.65 10.47
C TYR A 148 16.92 16.07 11.18
N LYS A 149 17.82 15.41 10.44
CA LYS A 149 19.05 14.78 10.98
C LYS A 149 18.77 13.82 12.15
N GLU A 150 17.62 13.17 12.14
CA GLU A 150 17.21 12.19 13.14
C GLU A 150 17.89 10.84 12.87
N LYS A 151 18.49 10.25 13.91
CA LYS A 151 19.04 8.89 13.81
C LYS A 151 17.90 7.91 13.59
N GLN A 152 17.94 7.22 12.48
CA GLN A 152 16.96 6.18 12.17
C GLN A 152 17.37 4.83 12.80
N PRO A 153 16.43 4.03 13.30
CA PRO A 153 16.72 2.67 13.74
C PRO A 153 17.34 1.83 12.61
N VAL A 154 18.25 0.93 12.96
CA VAL A 154 18.95 0.08 11.98
C VAL A 154 17.93 -0.69 11.11
N SER A 155 16.86 -1.23 11.71
CA SER A 155 15.80 -1.94 10.99
C SER A 155 15.12 -1.08 9.92
N VAL A 156 14.85 0.18 10.24
CA VAL A 156 14.24 1.14 9.29
C VAL A 156 15.21 1.49 8.17
N THR A 157 16.50 1.62 8.50
CA THR A 157 17.56 1.87 7.51
C THR A 157 17.74 0.68 6.56
N VAL A 158 17.78 -0.53 7.09
CA VAL A 158 17.85 -1.75 6.26
C VAL A 158 16.62 -1.83 5.36
N LEU A 159 15.42 -1.62 5.91
CA LEU A 159 14.18 -1.61 5.13
C LEU A 159 14.20 -0.56 4.02
N PHE A 160 14.74 0.64 4.30
CA PHE A 160 14.91 1.69 3.30
C PHE A 160 15.78 1.23 2.12
N TYR A 161 16.95 0.63 2.39
CA TYR A 161 17.82 0.14 1.31
C TYR A 161 17.17 -0.99 0.50
N VAL A 162 16.52 -1.94 1.20
CA VAL A 162 15.80 -3.04 0.54
C VAL A 162 14.69 -2.49 -0.36
N LEU A 163 13.83 -1.62 0.15
CA LEU A 163 12.72 -1.08 -0.63
C LEU A 163 13.20 -0.12 -1.73
N SER A 164 14.29 0.61 -1.54
CA SER A 164 14.87 1.47 -2.59
C SER A 164 15.44 0.65 -3.74
N PHE A 165 16.01 -0.52 -3.45
CA PHE A 165 16.54 -1.41 -4.47
C PHE A 165 15.43 -2.17 -5.20
N PHE A 166 14.55 -2.82 -4.44
CA PHE A 166 13.50 -3.68 -5.02
C PHE A 166 12.22 -2.91 -5.42
N GLY A 167 11.99 -1.74 -4.87
CA GLY A 167 10.80 -0.92 -5.21
C GLY A 167 10.90 -0.23 -6.57
N GLN A 168 12.06 -0.28 -7.22
CA GLN A 168 12.27 0.22 -8.59
C GLN A 168 12.17 -0.91 -9.65
N LEU A 169 12.08 -2.15 -9.20
CA LEU A 169 11.92 -3.36 -9.99
C LEU A 169 10.47 -3.81 -9.92
#